data_4d0e314ebc450c0f7df71aea0106ad4a
#
_entry.id   4d0e314ebc450c0f7df71aea0106ad4a
#
_cell.length_a   1.000
_cell.length_b   1.000
_cell.length_c   1.000
_cell.angle_alpha   90.00
_cell.angle_beta   90.00
_cell.angle_gamma   90.00
#
_symmetry.space_group_name_H-M   'P 1'
#
loop_
_entity.id
_entity.type
_entity.pdbx_description
1 polymer ?
#
loop_
_entity_poly.entity_id
_entity_poly.type
_entity_poly.pdbx_seq_one_letter_code
_entity_poly.pdbx_strand_id
1 'polypeptide(L)'
;MNKKLMGHNQPPLQLEDFLILDADGKSTGRIKFTNTIIQKHLIRKLNPKQEYVERVINDSEKIGLRAKANAGGSKSFYYKHNPKGLQSNGKRSNPVYYHLGNFPEMKVDAARSLVEDLKQAI
;
A
#
# COMPACT_ATOMS: atom_id res chain seq x y z
N MET A 1 -32.29 3.96 -1.56
CA MET A 1 -32.05 3.70 -1.99
C MET A 1 -31.65 3.47 -2.02
N ASN A 2 -31.72 3.77 -1.58
CA ASN A 2 -31.58 3.53 -1.79
C ASN A 2 -31.16 3.44 -1.50
N LYS A 3 -31.43 3.42 -1.33
CA LYS A 3 -31.18 3.17 -1.56
C LYS A 3 -30.88 2.93 -1.73
N LYS A 4 -31.10 3.01 -1.53
CA LYS A 4 -30.86 2.57 -2.00
C LYS A 4 -30.64 2.39 -2.30
N LEU A 5 -30.94 2.50 -1.90
CA LEU A 5 -30.81 2.11 -2.40
C LEU A 5 -30.57 2.00 -2.58
N MET A 6 -30.70 1.99 -2.36
CA MET A 6 -30.35 1.92 -2.63
C MET A 6 -29.89 2.15 -2.70
N GLY A 7 -29.86 1.52 -2.70
CA GLY A 7 -28.59 1.63 -2.63
C GLY A 7 -28.07 2.92 -2.38
N HIS A 8 -28.63 3.52 -2.04
CA HIS A 8 -28.23 4.87 -1.90
C HIS A 8 -27.76 5.27 -0.54
N ASN A 9 -28.15 4.64 0.50
CA ASN A 9 -27.86 5.11 1.84
C ASN A 9 -26.62 4.45 2.44
N GLN A 10 -25.84 3.77 1.61
CA GLN A 10 -24.59 3.17 2.07
C GLN A 10 -23.47 4.20 2.03
N PRO A 11 -22.58 4.22 3.04
CA PRO A 11 -21.42 5.10 2.99
C PRO A 11 -20.49 4.70 1.84
N PRO A 12 -19.70 5.63 1.31
CA PRO A 12 -18.72 5.28 0.29
C PRO A 12 -17.72 4.27 0.81
N LEU A 13 -17.19 3.44 -0.10
CA LEU A 13 -16.19 2.44 0.25
C LEU A 13 -14.93 3.14 0.78
N GLN A 14 -14.34 2.51 1.78
CA GLN A 14 -13.09 2.96 2.38
C GLN A 14 -11.98 1.99 2.01
N LEU A 15 -10.73 2.44 2.19
CA LEU A 15 -9.58 1.60 1.91
C LEU A 15 -9.63 0.29 2.71
N GLU A 16 -10.10 0.33 3.94
CA GLU A 16 -10.24 -0.84 4.81
C GLU A 16 -11.15 -1.91 4.23
N ASP A 17 -12.11 -1.52 3.38
CA ASP A 17 -13.05 -2.46 2.76
C ASP A 17 -12.35 -3.38 1.74
N PHE A 18 -11.15 -3.02 1.30
CA PHE A 18 -10.39 -3.81 0.33
C PHE A 18 -9.34 -4.72 0.96
N LEU A 19 -9.24 -4.72 2.30
CA LEU A 19 -8.28 -5.57 2.98
C LEU A 19 -8.61 -7.05 2.77
N ILE A 20 -7.58 -7.82 2.42
CA ILE A 20 -7.71 -9.26 2.23
C ILE A 20 -7.82 -9.93 3.60
N LEU A 21 -8.78 -10.83 3.74
CA LEU A 21 -8.96 -11.59 4.98
C LEU A 21 -8.33 -12.97 4.84
N ASP A 22 -7.79 -13.50 5.95
CA ASP A 22 -7.27 -14.86 5.97
C ASP A 22 -8.41 -15.86 6.21
N ALA A 23 -8.06 -17.14 6.35
CA ALA A 23 -9.04 -18.20 6.53
C ALA A 23 -9.85 -18.05 7.81
N ASP A 24 -9.32 -17.35 8.81
CA ASP A 24 -9.98 -17.12 10.09
C ASP A 24 -10.82 -15.82 10.09
N GLY A 25 -10.87 -15.13 8.95
CA GLY A 25 -11.62 -13.88 8.84
C GLY A 25 -10.88 -12.66 9.37
N LYS A 26 -9.59 -12.79 9.70
CA LYS A 26 -8.78 -11.68 10.19
C LYS A 26 -8.09 -10.98 9.03
N SER A 27 -7.87 -9.67 9.19
CA SER A 27 -7.18 -8.89 8.16
C SER A 27 -5.72 -9.32 8.04
N THR A 28 -5.28 -9.54 6.79
CA THR A 28 -3.86 -9.79 6.50
C THR A 28 -3.04 -8.51 6.50
N GLY A 29 -3.68 -7.34 6.56
CA GLY A 29 -3.01 -6.06 6.41
C GLY A 29 -2.62 -5.74 4.97
N ARG A 30 -3.09 -6.53 4.00
CA ARG A 30 -2.72 -6.40 2.60
C ARG A 30 -3.94 -6.13 1.75
N ILE A 31 -3.71 -5.42 0.65
CA ILE A 31 -4.74 -5.06 -0.33
C ILE A 31 -4.21 -5.45 -1.71
N LYS A 32 -5.07 -6.02 -2.56
CA LYS A 32 -4.70 -6.22 -3.95
C LYS A 32 -4.71 -4.87 -4.66
N PHE A 33 -3.55 -4.38 -5.02
CA PHE A 33 -3.43 -3.07 -5.65
C PHE A 33 -4.09 -3.06 -7.03
N THR A 34 -4.89 -2.03 -7.27
CA THR A 34 -5.37 -1.66 -8.59
C THR A 34 -5.16 -0.16 -8.75
N ASN A 35 -5.10 0.29 -10.00
CA ASN A 35 -4.95 1.72 -10.26
C ASN A 35 -6.12 2.51 -9.66
N THR A 36 -7.33 1.94 -9.70
CA THR A 36 -8.51 2.57 -9.13
C THR A 36 -8.39 2.74 -7.62
N ILE A 37 -7.93 1.71 -6.91
CA ILE A 37 -7.75 1.78 -5.45
C ILE A 37 -6.71 2.84 -5.09
N ILE A 38 -5.57 2.86 -5.80
CA ILE A 38 -4.53 3.86 -5.56
C ILE A 38 -5.08 5.26 -5.81
N GLN A 39 -5.80 5.44 -6.93
CA GLN A 39 -6.31 6.75 -7.32
C GLN A 39 -7.40 7.26 -6.38
N LYS A 40 -8.38 6.41 -6.03
CA LYS A 40 -9.60 6.85 -5.36
C LYS A 40 -9.60 6.63 -3.86
N HIS A 41 -8.90 5.60 -3.39
CA HIS A 41 -9.02 5.18 -1.99
C HIS A 41 -7.75 5.34 -1.18
N LEU A 42 -6.58 5.42 -1.81
CA LEU A 42 -5.34 5.70 -1.07
C LEU A 42 -5.21 7.20 -0.88
N ILE A 43 -5.75 7.68 0.23
CA ILE A 43 -5.80 9.10 0.56
C ILE A 43 -5.04 9.30 1.88
N ARG A 44 -4.28 10.38 1.96
CA ARG A 44 -3.59 10.75 3.22
C ARG A 44 -4.60 10.86 4.35
N LYS A 45 -4.14 10.62 5.57
CA LYS A 45 -5.01 10.63 6.74
C LYS A 45 -4.99 11.97 7.43
N LEU A 46 -6.09 12.30 8.12
CA LEU A 46 -6.12 13.39 9.09
C LEU A 46 -5.93 12.78 10.48
N ASN A 47 -5.00 13.33 11.27
CA ASN A 47 -4.84 12.91 12.65
C ASN A 47 -5.84 13.69 13.54
N PRO A 48 -5.93 13.37 14.87
CA PRO A 48 -6.85 14.10 15.75
C PRO A 48 -6.60 15.59 15.84
N LYS A 49 -5.39 16.06 15.50
CA LYS A 49 -5.05 17.49 15.48
C LYS A 49 -5.39 18.16 14.15
N GLN A 50 -6.07 17.44 13.24
CA GLN A 50 -6.45 17.93 11.92
C GLN A 50 -5.26 18.20 11.00
N GLU A 51 -4.14 17.50 11.23
CA GLU A 51 -2.97 17.57 10.37
C GLU A 51 -2.95 16.37 9.44
N TYR A 52 -2.54 16.56 8.18
CA TYR A 52 -2.41 15.44 7.25
C TYR A 52 -1.16 14.64 7.56
N VAL A 53 -1.34 13.32 7.61
CA VAL A 53 -0.23 12.38 7.82
C VAL A 53 -0.25 11.36 6.68
N GLU A 54 0.87 10.71 6.46
CA GLU A 54 1.01 9.73 5.40
C GLU A 54 0.22 8.46 5.72
N ARG A 55 -0.14 7.74 4.67
CA ARG A 55 -0.83 6.45 4.79
C ARG A 55 -0.16 5.45 3.86
N VAL A 56 0.15 4.27 4.40
CA VAL A 56 0.88 3.22 3.67
C VAL A 56 0.03 1.97 3.58
N ILE A 57 0.03 1.35 2.39
CA ILE A 57 -0.63 0.06 2.16
C ILE A 57 0.35 -0.90 1.50
N ASN A 58 0.12 -2.20 1.69
CA ASN A 58 0.95 -3.27 1.16
C ASN A 58 0.17 -4.08 0.12
N ASP A 59 0.84 -4.44 -0.99
CA ASP A 59 0.22 -5.23 -2.04
C ASP A 59 0.12 -6.69 -1.62
N SER A 60 -1.02 -7.34 -1.93
CA SER A 60 -1.21 -8.76 -1.69
C SER A 60 -0.57 -9.63 -2.76
N GLU A 61 -0.38 -9.09 -3.98
CA GLU A 61 0.12 -9.85 -5.12
C GLU A 61 1.65 -9.87 -5.19
N LYS A 62 2.28 -8.77 -4.80
CA LYS A 62 3.75 -8.65 -4.88
C LYS A 62 4.26 -8.28 -3.49
N ILE A 63 4.79 -9.28 -2.78
CA ILE A 63 5.28 -9.08 -1.42
C ILE A 63 6.43 -8.06 -1.42
N GLY A 64 6.33 -7.10 -0.53
CA GLY A 64 7.30 -6.02 -0.41
C GLY A 64 6.89 -4.74 -1.14
N LEU A 65 5.95 -4.82 -2.09
CA LEU A 65 5.46 -3.63 -2.77
C LEU A 65 4.53 -2.84 -1.86
N ARG A 66 4.83 -1.56 -1.69
CA ARG A 66 4.06 -0.65 -0.85
C ARG A 66 3.65 0.57 -1.67
N ALA A 67 2.49 1.10 -1.35
CA ALA A 67 2.04 2.38 -1.88
C ALA A 67 1.81 3.31 -0.71
N LYS A 68 2.21 4.56 -0.87
CA LYS A 68 2.12 5.55 0.20
C LYS A 68 1.45 6.83 -0.31
N ALA A 69 0.43 7.28 0.42
CA ALA A 69 -0.11 8.62 0.24
C ALA A 69 0.68 9.53 1.18
N ASN A 70 1.45 10.45 0.61
CA ASN A 70 2.30 11.35 1.40
C ASN A 70 1.44 12.44 2.05
N ALA A 71 1.93 13.00 3.15
CA ALA A 71 1.21 14.06 3.85
C ALA A 71 0.91 15.26 2.94
N GLY A 72 1.78 15.51 1.95
CA GLY A 72 1.58 16.58 0.97
C GLY A 72 0.56 16.27 -0.12
N GLY A 73 0.05 15.05 -0.19
CA GLY A 73 -0.99 14.66 -1.16
C GLY A 73 -0.52 13.81 -2.33
N SER A 74 0.78 13.71 -2.57
CA SER A 74 1.30 12.86 -3.65
C SER A 74 1.25 11.39 -3.25
N LYS A 75 1.33 10.50 -4.25
CA LYS A 75 1.31 9.05 -4.02
C LYS A 75 2.54 8.44 -4.65
N SER A 76 3.18 7.50 -3.94
CA SER A 76 4.44 6.90 -4.35
C SER A 76 4.43 5.41 -4.12
N PHE A 77 5.24 4.69 -4.92
CA PHE A 77 5.46 3.26 -4.75
C PHE A 77 6.85 3.02 -4.20
N TYR A 78 6.96 2.04 -3.29
CA TYR A 78 8.22 1.63 -2.67
C TYR A 78 8.31 0.12 -2.62
N TYR A 79 9.54 -0.40 -2.67
CA TYR A 79 9.81 -1.80 -2.39
C TYR A 79 10.56 -1.89 -1.07
N LYS A 80 9.99 -2.64 -0.12
CA LYS A 80 10.62 -2.92 1.17
C LYS A 80 11.38 -4.23 1.04
N HIS A 81 12.70 -4.16 1.13
CA HIS A 81 13.59 -5.30 1.08
C HIS A 81 14.13 -5.59 2.47
N ASN A 82 13.98 -6.82 2.94
CA ASN A 82 14.57 -7.28 4.20
C ASN A 82 15.82 -8.08 3.87
N PRO A 83 17.04 -7.53 4.08
CA PRO A 83 18.26 -8.28 3.80
C PRO A 83 18.31 -9.52 4.66
N LYS A 84 18.79 -10.62 4.07
CA LYS A 84 18.95 -11.88 4.80
C LYS A 84 20.24 -11.85 5.60
N GLY A 85 20.23 -12.57 6.72
CA GLY A 85 21.39 -12.71 7.57
C GLY A 85 21.37 -11.75 8.74
N LEU A 86 22.44 -11.78 9.52
CA LEU A 86 22.57 -11.01 10.73
C LEU A 86 23.68 -9.97 10.57
N GLN A 87 23.52 -8.85 11.27
CA GLN A 87 24.58 -7.86 11.39
C GLN A 87 25.71 -8.44 12.24
N SER A 88 26.87 -7.78 12.23
CA SER A 88 28.04 -8.21 13.00
C SER A 88 27.74 -8.31 14.49
N ASN A 89 26.74 -7.56 14.98
CA ASN A 89 26.35 -7.62 16.40
C ASN A 89 25.32 -8.72 16.69
N GLY A 90 25.01 -9.61 15.73
CA GLY A 90 24.05 -10.68 15.89
C GLY A 90 22.61 -10.31 15.69
N LYS A 91 22.30 -9.05 15.38
CA LYS A 91 20.93 -8.59 15.15
C LYS A 91 20.58 -8.65 13.66
N ARG A 92 19.28 -8.73 13.38
CA ARG A 92 18.80 -8.67 12.00
C ARG A 92 19.13 -7.32 11.37
N SER A 93 19.47 -7.36 10.09
CA SER A 93 19.66 -6.12 9.31
C SER A 93 18.34 -5.37 9.21
N ASN A 94 18.43 -4.03 9.20
CA ASN A 94 17.26 -3.18 9.01
C ASN A 94 16.73 -3.31 7.59
N PRO A 95 15.41 -3.17 7.38
CA PRO A 95 14.86 -3.17 6.02
C PRO A 95 15.37 -1.99 5.20
N VAL A 96 15.49 -2.20 3.91
CA VAL A 96 15.89 -1.17 2.94
C VAL A 96 14.66 -0.83 2.09
N TYR A 97 14.42 0.45 1.85
CA TYR A 97 13.29 0.91 1.05
C TYR A 97 13.80 1.51 -0.25
N TYR A 98 13.30 0.99 -1.37
CA TYR A 98 13.62 1.50 -2.70
C TYR A 98 12.43 2.28 -3.23
N HIS A 99 12.63 3.55 -3.55
CA HIS A 99 11.60 4.37 -4.19
C HIS A 99 11.48 3.95 -5.66
N LEU A 100 10.29 3.50 -6.06
CA LEU A 100 10.08 3.00 -7.42
C LEU A 100 9.63 4.10 -8.37
N GLY A 101 8.68 4.90 -7.93
CA GLY A 101 8.13 5.97 -8.74
C GLY A 101 6.88 6.55 -8.08
N ASN A 102 6.27 7.51 -8.76
CA ASN A 102 5.08 8.20 -8.28
C ASN A 102 3.88 7.84 -9.14
N PHE A 103 2.72 7.73 -8.51
CA PHE A 103 1.45 7.59 -9.21
C PHE A 103 0.91 9.00 -9.54
N PRO A 104 0.33 9.25 -10.70
CA PRO A 104 -0.07 8.28 -11.73
C PRO A 104 0.95 8.02 -12.84
N GLU A 105 2.13 8.64 -12.80
CA GLU A 105 3.17 8.44 -13.81
C GLU A 105 3.56 6.97 -13.89
N MET A 106 3.68 6.30 -12.74
CA MET A 106 3.88 4.87 -12.64
C MET A 106 2.57 4.21 -12.20
N LYS A 107 2.10 3.22 -12.95
CA LYS A 107 0.90 2.45 -12.60
C LYS A 107 1.28 1.21 -11.82
N VAL A 108 0.26 0.52 -11.27
CA VAL A 108 0.48 -0.65 -10.42
C VAL A 108 1.26 -1.76 -11.13
N ASP A 109 0.93 -2.05 -12.39
CA ASP A 109 1.62 -3.11 -13.14
C ASP A 109 3.10 -2.80 -13.33
N ALA A 110 3.43 -1.55 -13.61
CA ALA A 110 4.82 -1.13 -13.77
C ALA A 110 5.57 -1.24 -12.43
N ALA A 111 4.91 -0.89 -11.34
CA ALA A 111 5.51 -1.02 -10.01
C ALA A 111 5.80 -2.48 -9.67
N ARG A 112 4.86 -3.38 -9.95
CA ARG A 112 5.05 -4.82 -9.73
C ARG A 112 6.20 -5.37 -10.55
N SER A 113 6.28 -4.98 -11.81
CA SER A 113 7.35 -5.41 -12.71
C SER A 113 8.72 -4.95 -12.21
N LEU A 114 8.80 -3.72 -11.75
CA LEU A 114 10.04 -3.17 -11.22
C LEU A 114 10.49 -3.89 -9.95
N VAL A 115 9.55 -4.30 -9.10
CA VAL A 115 9.88 -5.10 -7.91
C VAL A 115 10.54 -6.42 -8.32
N GLU A 116 10.01 -7.10 -9.37
CA GLU A 116 10.62 -8.33 -9.86
C GLU A 116 12.05 -8.10 -10.34
N ASP A 117 12.27 -7.02 -11.08
CA ASP A 117 13.61 -6.67 -11.55
C ASP A 117 14.57 -6.42 -10.37
N LEU A 118 14.11 -5.71 -9.35
CA LEU A 118 14.90 -5.44 -8.15
C LEU A 118 15.23 -6.73 -7.40
N LYS A 119 14.27 -7.65 -7.27
CA LYS A 119 14.50 -8.91 -6.57
C LYS A 119 15.59 -9.74 -7.24
N GLN A 120 15.72 -9.64 -8.55
CA GLN A 120 16.78 -10.34 -9.28
C GLN A 120 18.12 -9.64 -9.17
N ALA A 121 18.12 -8.33 -8.96
CA ALA A 121 19.34 -7.53 -8.92
C ALA A 121 19.99 -7.46 -7.54
N ILE A 122 19.23 -7.72 -6.47
CA ILE A 122 19.72 -7.57 -5.08
C ILE A 122 19.87 -8.89 -4.34
#